data_d6e3e0e91fc057a8ca3412914fac3f3e
#
_entry.id   d6e3e0e91fc057a8ca3412914fac3f3e
#
_cell.length_a   1.000
_cell.length_b   1.000
_cell.length_c   1.000
_cell.angle_alpha   90.00
_cell.angle_beta   90.00
_cell.angle_gamma   90.00
#
_symmetry.space_group_name_H-M   'P 1'
#
loop_
_entity.id
_entity.type
_entity.pdbx_description
1 polymer ?
#
loop_
_entity_poly.entity_id
_entity_poly.type
_entity_poly.pdbx_seq_one_letter_code
_entity_poly.pdbx_strand_id
1 'polypeptide(L)'
;EVLVGNKVAGSLGAAALEVKGALTSSAGDSGEAAATLTLKAMVPPTFDKAFTPDNLTVTSGSVLTLSINNVGSLLAATGLNFTDILPAGLIVAEPANASTTCTGGTLTAANGSASISYSGGSVPASGSCSVQVDVLANSAGGAVNTTGELTSSAGNSGTASATHTVN
;
A
#
# COMPACT_ATOMS: atom_id res chain seq x y z
N GLU A 1 15.65 7.01 -40.06
CA GLU A 1 14.42 7.54 -39.45
C GLU A 1 13.71 6.38 -38.78
N VAL A 2 13.60 6.41 -37.44
CA VAL A 2 12.88 5.38 -36.67
C VAL A 2 11.43 5.84 -36.58
N LEU A 3 10.53 5.18 -37.32
CA LEU A 3 9.09 5.42 -37.17
C LEU A 3 8.60 4.73 -35.89
N VAL A 4 8.40 5.50 -34.84
CA VAL A 4 7.74 5.03 -33.61
C VAL A 4 6.23 5.13 -33.82
N GLY A 5 5.60 4.01 -34.14
CA GLY A 5 4.14 3.90 -34.16
C GLY A 5 3.61 3.93 -32.73
N ASN A 6 3.14 5.10 -32.26
CA ASN A 6 2.55 5.24 -30.94
C ASN A 6 1.08 4.78 -30.97
N LYS A 7 0.77 3.60 -30.47
CA LYS A 7 -0.60 3.19 -30.18
C LYS A 7 -0.79 3.22 -28.66
N VAL A 8 -1.22 4.36 -28.15
CA VAL A 8 -1.71 4.47 -26.76
C VAL A 8 -3.17 4.00 -26.76
N ALA A 9 -3.40 2.77 -26.34
CA ALA A 9 -4.73 2.31 -25.96
C ALA A 9 -4.89 2.61 -24.46
N GLY A 10 -5.76 3.54 -24.12
CA GLY A 10 -6.15 3.82 -22.74
C GLY A 10 -6.83 2.61 -22.12
N SER A 11 -6.66 2.44 -20.82
CA SER A 11 -7.17 1.44 -19.88
C SER A 11 -6.16 0.39 -19.46
N LEU A 12 -5.65 0.53 -18.24
CA LEU A 12 -5.16 -0.46 -17.27
C LEU A 12 -4.83 -1.88 -17.82
N GLY A 13 -3.83 -1.96 -18.66
CA GLY A 13 -3.29 -3.20 -19.17
C GLY A 13 -1.86 -2.97 -19.65
N ALA A 14 -1.02 -3.97 -19.60
CA ALA A 14 0.34 -3.87 -20.11
C ALA A 14 0.33 -3.32 -21.55
N ALA A 15 0.91 -2.13 -21.73
CA ALA A 15 1.09 -1.57 -23.07
C ALA A 15 2.33 -2.23 -23.69
N ALA A 16 2.16 -2.92 -24.81
CA ALA A 16 3.27 -3.40 -25.61
C ALA A 16 3.60 -2.35 -26.69
N LEU A 17 4.84 -1.88 -26.72
CA LEU A 17 5.39 -1.08 -27.80
C LEU A 17 6.15 -2.00 -28.75
N GLU A 18 5.66 -2.14 -29.97
CA GLU A 18 6.35 -2.87 -31.02
C GLU A 18 7.18 -1.88 -31.86
N VAL A 19 8.49 -2.09 -31.92
CA VAL A 19 9.38 -1.32 -32.78
C VAL A 19 9.77 -2.22 -33.94
N LYS A 20 9.46 -1.79 -35.15
CA LYS A 20 9.80 -2.49 -36.40
C LYS A 20 10.68 -1.58 -37.25
N GLY A 21 11.68 -2.17 -37.86
CA GLY A 21 12.51 -1.50 -38.84
C GLY A 21 13.02 -2.49 -39.89
N ALA A 22 12.95 -2.10 -41.17
CA ALA A 22 13.56 -2.84 -42.25
C ALA A 22 14.94 -2.26 -42.57
N LEU A 23 15.94 -3.14 -42.71
CA LEU A 23 17.27 -2.77 -43.18
C LEU A 23 17.36 -3.02 -44.69
N THR A 24 17.43 -1.93 -45.47
CA THR A 24 17.65 -1.98 -46.91
C THR A 24 19.02 -1.48 -47.29
N SER A 25 19.67 -2.14 -48.23
CA SER A 25 20.97 -1.74 -48.74
C SER A 25 21.04 -1.95 -50.27
N SER A 26 22.12 -1.55 -50.90
CA SER A 26 22.41 -1.83 -52.32
C SER A 26 22.54 -3.32 -52.63
N ALA A 27 22.70 -4.17 -51.60
CA ALA A 27 22.74 -5.63 -51.73
C ALA A 27 21.36 -6.30 -51.53
N GLY A 28 20.31 -5.50 -51.30
CA GLY A 28 18.95 -5.98 -51.14
C GLY A 28 18.37 -5.66 -49.77
N ASP A 29 17.19 -6.21 -49.50
CA ASP A 29 16.46 -6.11 -48.25
C ASP A 29 16.88 -7.25 -47.33
N SER A 30 17.31 -6.94 -46.11
CA SER A 30 17.71 -7.91 -45.10
C SER A 30 16.54 -8.32 -44.15
N GLY A 31 15.34 -7.89 -44.45
CA GLY A 31 14.15 -8.19 -43.67
C GLY A 31 13.90 -7.19 -42.52
N GLU A 32 12.88 -7.48 -41.72
CA GLU A 32 12.46 -6.65 -40.59
C GLU A 32 13.05 -7.18 -39.28
N ALA A 33 13.53 -6.28 -38.45
CA ALA A 33 13.80 -6.56 -37.04
C ALA A 33 12.66 -6.02 -36.18
N ALA A 34 12.14 -6.84 -35.30
CA ALA A 34 11.08 -6.47 -34.37
C ALA A 34 11.49 -6.73 -32.94
N ALA A 35 11.15 -5.80 -32.04
CA ALA A 35 11.31 -5.96 -30.60
C ALA A 35 10.04 -5.49 -29.88
N THR A 36 9.63 -6.25 -28.85
CA THR A 36 8.47 -5.90 -28.02
C THR A 36 8.93 -5.42 -26.67
N LEU A 37 8.56 -4.19 -26.31
CA LEU A 37 8.70 -3.64 -24.96
C LEU A 37 7.36 -3.78 -24.22
N THR A 38 7.35 -4.57 -23.14
CA THR A 38 6.17 -4.69 -22.29
C THR A 38 6.29 -3.74 -21.11
N LEU A 39 5.34 -2.78 -21.01
CA LEU A 39 5.22 -1.90 -19.86
C LEU A 39 4.36 -2.59 -18.79
N LYS A 40 4.90 -2.75 -17.59
CA LYS A 40 4.17 -3.28 -16.44
C LYS A 40 3.39 -2.13 -15.78
N ALA A 41 2.09 -2.31 -15.59
CA ALA A 41 1.29 -1.36 -14.83
C ALA A 41 1.64 -1.42 -13.35
N MET A 42 1.80 -0.26 -12.71
CA MET A 42 1.78 -0.13 -11.26
C MET A 42 0.34 0.13 -10.81
N VAL A 43 -0.13 -0.68 -9.87
CA VAL A 43 -1.44 -0.53 -9.24
C VAL A 43 -1.20 -0.22 -7.78
N PRO A 44 -1.82 0.83 -7.19
CA PRO A 44 -1.72 1.09 -5.77
C PRO A 44 -2.14 -0.15 -4.96
N PRO A 45 -1.44 -0.51 -3.87
CA PRO A 45 -1.85 -1.61 -3.00
C PRO A 45 -3.21 -1.35 -2.37
N THR A 46 -3.95 -2.38 -2.00
CA THR A 46 -5.12 -2.20 -1.13
C THR A 46 -4.68 -1.96 0.30
N PHE A 47 -5.50 -1.20 1.05
CA PHE A 47 -5.23 -0.79 2.41
C PHE A 47 -6.44 -1.10 3.30
N ASP A 48 -6.26 -1.98 4.27
CA ASP A 48 -7.31 -2.49 5.14
C ASP A 48 -6.92 -2.31 6.61
N LYS A 49 -7.94 -2.27 7.49
CA LYS A 49 -7.80 -2.04 8.92
C LYS A 49 -8.74 -2.94 9.72
N ALA A 50 -8.26 -3.46 10.84
CA ALA A 50 -9.07 -4.25 11.76
C ALA A 50 -8.62 -4.08 13.21
N PHE A 51 -9.58 -4.19 14.15
CA PHE A 51 -9.34 -4.37 15.58
C PHE A 51 -9.62 -5.82 15.97
N THR A 52 -8.77 -6.41 16.79
CA THR A 52 -8.97 -7.78 17.28
C THR A 52 -8.66 -7.86 18.78
N PRO A 53 -9.66 -8.00 19.63
CA PRO A 53 -11.11 -7.93 19.37
C PRO A 53 -11.57 -6.49 19.01
N ASP A 54 -12.75 -6.36 18.40
CA ASP A 54 -13.41 -5.08 18.09
C ASP A 54 -14.43 -4.66 19.16
N ASN A 55 -14.81 -5.59 20.04
CA ASN A 55 -15.65 -5.37 21.21
C ASN A 55 -14.78 -5.36 22.48
N LEU A 56 -14.70 -4.22 23.13
CA LEU A 56 -13.82 -3.95 24.26
C LEU A 56 -14.63 -3.58 25.50
N THR A 57 -13.99 -3.70 26.66
CA THR A 57 -14.40 -3.03 27.88
C THR A 57 -13.39 -1.95 28.23
N VAL A 58 -13.77 -0.98 29.01
CA VAL A 58 -12.81 0.05 29.51
C VAL A 58 -11.64 -0.67 30.20
N THR A 59 -10.42 -0.24 29.90
CA THR A 59 -9.15 -0.85 30.31
C THR A 59 -8.75 -2.17 29.62
N SER A 60 -9.56 -2.66 28.66
CA SER A 60 -9.14 -3.79 27.83
C SER A 60 -8.37 -3.36 26.59
N GLY A 61 -7.50 -4.25 26.09
CA GLY A 61 -6.67 -4.04 24.91
C GLY A 61 -7.25 -4.69 23.66
N SER A 62 -6.80 -4.19 22.51
CA SER A 62 -7.02 -4.77 21.19
C SER A 62 -5.75 -4.66 20.36
N VAL A 63 -5.56 -5.58 19.43
CA VAL A 63 -4.53 -5.45 18.39
C VAL A 63 -5.14 -4.72 17.20
N LEU A 64 -4.64 -3.53 16.91
CA LEU A 64 -4.91 -2.83 15.67
C LEU A 64 -3.99 -3.38 14.58
N THR A 65 -4.56 -3.90 13.50
CA THR A 65 -3.84 -4.40 12.33
C THR A 65 -4.18 -3.55 11.11
N LEU A 66 -3.15 -3.05 10.45
CA LEU A 66 -3.22 -2.32 9.19
C LEU A 66 -2.57 -3.20 8.11
N SER A 67 -3.33 -3.66 7.14
CA SER A 67 -2.89 -4.61 6.12
C SER A 67 -2.71 -3.91 4.78
N ILE A 68 -1.57 -4.12 4.15
CA ILE A 68 -1.19 -3.55 2.86
C ILE A 68 -0.98 -4.70 1.88
N ASN A 69 -1.80 -4.79 0.83
CA ASN A 69 -1.79 -5.90 -0.10
C ASN A 69 -1.51 -5.41 -1.53
N ASN A 70 -0.39 -5.86 -2.10
CA ASN A 70 0.11 -5.50 -3.43
C ASN A 70 -0.01 -6.66 -4.45
N VAL A 71 -0.91 -7.61 -4.21
CA VAL A 71 -1.11 -8.82 -5.05
C VAL A 71 -1.41 -8.47 -6.51
N GLY A 72 -2.10 -7.38 -6.77
CA GLY A 72 -2.45 -6.93 -8.13
C GLY A 72 -1.30 -6.27 -8.91
N SER A 73 -0.14 -6.00 -8.29
CA SER A 73 0.98 -5.29 -8.91
C SER A 73 2.16 -6.20 -9.17
N LEU A 74 2.74 -6.09 -10.36
CA LEU A 74 3.99 -6.79 -10.74
C LEU A 74 5.26 -6.06 -10.31
N LEU A 75 5.11 -4.94 -9.63
CA LEU A 75 6.19 -4.12 -9.10
C LEU A 75 6.01 -3.90 -7.59
N ALA A 76 7.11 -3.79 -6.86
CA ALA A 76 7.06 -3.41 -5.45
C ALA A 76 6.53 -1.97 -5.31
N ALA A 77 5.68 -1.72 -4.31
CA ALA A 77 5.31 -0.38 -3.90
C ALA A 77 6.25 0.07 -2.77
N THR A 78 6.97 1.17 -3.01
CA THR A 78 7.97 1.74 -2.09
C THR A 78 7.52 3.09 -1.55
N GLY A 79 8.17 3.57 -0.49
CA GLY A 79 7.82 4.85 0.13
C GLY A 79 6.41 4.82 0.73
N LEU A 80 5.98 3.68 1.28
CA LEU A 80 4.71 3.56 1.99
C LEU A 80 4.65 4.60 3.10
N ASN A 81 3.57 5.37 3.13
CA ASN A 81 3.39 6.43 4.13
C ASN A 81 1.91 6.59 4.48
N PHE A 82 1.58 6.50 5.76
CA PHE A 82 0.26 6.79 6.31
C PHE A 82 0.35 7.27 7.76
N THR A 83 -0.71 7.90 8.24
CA THR A 83 -0.91 8.24 9.65
C THR A 83 -2.31 7.80 10.06
N ASP A 84 -2.44 7.25 11.26
CA ASP A 84 -3.69 6.88 11.89
C ASP A 84 -3.86 7.68 13.18
N ILE A 85 -4.94 8.43 13.29
CA ILE A 85 -5.32 9.13 14.51
C ILE A 85 -6.43 8.32 15.17
N LEU A 86 -6.12 7.75 16.32
CA LEU A 86 -7.09 6.99 17.11
C LEU A 86 -8.21 7.90 17.60
N PRO A 87 -9.46 7.46 17.56
CA PRO A 87 -10.60 8.25 18.08
C PRO A 87 -10.53 8.38 19.60
N ALA A 88 -11.28 9.33 20.13
CA ALA A 88 -11.44 9.49 21.56
C ALA A 88 -11.89 8.15 22.19
N GLY A 89 -11.27 7.77 23.30
CA GLY A 89 -11.52 6.48 23.97
C GLY A 89 -10.55 5.37 23.60
N LEU A 90 -9.65 5.57 22.63
CA LEU A 90 -8.53 4.68 22.34
C LEU A 90 -7.19 5.41 22.41
N ILE A 91 -6.21 4.72 22.94
CA ILE A 91 -4.80 5.15 22.96
C ILE A 91 -3.90 3.95 22.60
N VAL A 92 -2.69 4.23 22.15
CA VAL A 92 -1.64 3.21 22.04
C VAL A 92 -1.36 2.64 23.43
N ALA A 93 -1.35 1.32 23.55
CA ALA A 93 -1.13 0.63 24.82
C ALA A 93 0.31 0.83 25.35
N GLU A 94 0.51 0.45 26.61
CA GLU A 94 1.83 0.38 27.23
C GLU A 94 2.06 -1.04 27.78
N PRO A 95 2.94 -1.85 27.15
CA PRO A 95 3.72 -1.55 25.93
C PRO A 95 2.87 -1.53 24.67
N ALA A 96 3.31 -0.75 23.67
CA ALA A 96 2.66 -0.64 22.36
C ALA A 96 2.77 -1.92 21.52
N ASN A 97 3.76 -2.78 21.77
CA ASN A 97 4.10 -3.98 20.99
C ASN A 97 4.08 -3.73 19.46
N ALA A 98 4.45 -2.50 19.06
CA ALA A 98 4.39 -2.06 17.68
C ALA A 98 5.36 -2.86 16.79
N SER A 99 4.85 -3.43 15.71
CA SER A 99 5.61 -4.27 14.80
C SER A 99 5.15 -4.11 13.36
N THR A 100 6.01 -4.44 12.40
CA THR A 100 5.66 -4.46 10.98
C THR A 100 6.36 -5.60 10.25
N THR A 101 5.66 -6.18 9.28
CA THR A 101 6.22 -7.14 8.31
C THR A 101 6.58 -6.47 6.98
N CYS A 102 6.31 -5.17 6.81
CA CYS A 102 6.75 -4.41 5.65
C CYS A 102 8.28 -4.26 5.66
N THR A 103 8.90 -4.24 4.50
CA THR A 103 10.36 -4.11 4.39
C THR A 103 10.80 -2.68 4.62
N GLY A 104 11.70 -2.47 5.57
CA GLY A 104 12.22 -1.14 5.91
C GLY A 104 11.16 -0.20 6.51
N GLY A 105 11.41 1.10 6.43
CA GLY A 105 10.53 2.12 6.97
C GLY A 105 10.67 2.32 8.48
N THR A 106 9.94 3.31 8.98
CA THR A 106 9.89 3.69 10.38
C THR A 106 8.45 3.67 10.86
N LEU A 107 8.17 2.83 11.86
CA LEU A 107 6.90 2.78 12.57
C LEU A 107 7.02 3.58 13.87
N THR A 108 6.10 4.52 14.08
CA THR A 108 6.02 5.33 15.30
C THR A 108 4.66 5.12 15.95
N ALA A 109 4.69 4.59 17.18
CA ALA A 109 3.50 4.38 18.03
C ALA A 109 3.96 4.54 19.49
N ALA A 110 3.97 5.78 19.97
CA ALA A 110 4.40 6.06 21.34
C ALA A 110 3.33 5.62 22.35
N ASN A 111 3.76 4.99 23.45
CA ASN A 111 2.87 4.56 24.53
C ASN A 111 1.96 5.72 25.01
N GLY A 112 0.67 5.47 25.15
CA GLY A 112 -0.32 6.45 25.55
C GLY A 112 -0.69 7.51 24.50
N SER A 113 -0.06 7.47 23.32
CA SER A 113 -0.37 8.38 22.21
C SER A 113 -1.69 8.03 21.54
N ALA A 114 -2.33 9.02 20.91
CA ALA A 114 -3.47 8.81 20.02
C ALA A 114 -3.05 8.78 18.53
N SER A 115 -1.76 8.64 18.22
CA SER A 115 -1.27 8.71 16.85
C SER A 115 -0.32 7.55 16.56
N ILE A 116 -0.51 6.94 15.40
CA ILE A 116 0.34 5.90 14.82
C ILE A 116 0.74 6.37 13.43
N SER A 117 2.03 6.27 13.09
CA SER A 117 2.50 6.60 11.75
C SER A 117 3.50 5.60 11.24
N TYR A 118 3.50 5.39 9.93
CA TYR A 118 4.47 4.56 9.22
C TYR A 118 4.96 5.29 7.98
N SER A 119 6.27 5.29 7.75
CA SER A 119 6.87 5.99 6.63
C SER A 119 8.10 5.31 6.05
N GLY A 120 8.27 5.37 4.72
CA GLY A 120 9.47 4.95 4.01
C GLY A 120 9.59 3.45 3.75
N GLY A 121 8.59 2.64 4.14
CA GLY A 121 8.63 1.19 3.92
C GLY A 121 8.28 0.77 2.50
N SER A 122 8.29 -0.56 2.27
CA SER A 122 7.90 -1.15 1.00
C SER A 122 7.17 -2.48 1.18
N VAL A 123 6.32 -2.78 0.20
CA VAL A 123 5.66 -4.07 0.04
C VAL A 123 6.10 -4.68 -1.31
N PRO A 124 6.49 -5.97 -1.36
CA PRO A 124 6.99 -6.57 -2.59
C PRO A 124 5.92 -6.70 -3.66
N ALA A 125 6.36 -6.92 -4.91
CA ALA A 125 5.49 -7.28 -6.01
C ALA A 125 4.68 -8.53 -5.66
N SER A 126 3.38 -8.53 -5.96
CA SER A 126 2.45 -9.65 -5.70
C SER A 126 2.44 -10.13 -4.23
N GLY A 127 2.93 -9.31 -3.30
CA GLY A 127 3.02 -9.62 -1.88
C GLY A 127 2.10 -8.78 -1.01
N SER A 128 2.22 -8.99 0.30
CA SER A 128 1.52 -8.22 1.32
C SER A 128 2.41 -7.98 2.53
N CYS A 129 2.07 -6.99 3.32
CA CYS A 129 2.67 -6.74 4.62
C CYS A 129 1.65 -6.12 5.57
N SER A 130 1.98 -6.04 6.85
CA SER A 130 1.12 -5.47 7.88
C SER A 130 1.90 -4.62 8.87
N VAL A 131 1.19 -3.70 9.49
CA VAL A 131 1.59 -2.98 10.69
C VAL A 131 0.64 -3.36 11.80
N GLN A 132 1.16 -3.70 12.98
CA GLN A 132 0.39 -4.04 14.17
C GLN A 132 0.81 -3.17 15.35
N VAL A 133 -0.18 -2.75 16.14
CA VAL A 133 0.02 -1.94 17.34
C VAL A 133 -1.02 -2.34 18.37
N ASP A 134 -0.62 -2.56 19.60
CA ASP A 134 -1.55 -2.74 20.70
C ASP A 134 -2.17 -1.40 21.10
N VAL A 135 -3.48 -1.38 21.20
CA VAL A 135 -4.27 -0.23 21.64
C VAL A 135 -5.06 -0.56 22.90
N LEU A 136 -5.33 0.44 23.72
CA LEU A 136 -6.06 0.34 24.97
C LEU A 136 -7.30 1.20 24.93
N ALA A 137 -8.43 0.63 25.34
CA ALA A 137 -9.66 1.39 25.56
C ALA A 137 -9.60 2.12 26.90
N ASN A 138 -9.69 3.46 26.89
CA ASN A 138 -9.62 4.30 28.09
C ASN A 138 -10.93 4.99 28.48
N SER A 139 -11.96 4.90 27.61
CA SER A 139 -13.34 5.32 27.94
C SER A 139 -14.37 4.56 27.15
N ALA A 140 -15.58 4.42 27.68
CA ALA A 140 -16.69 3.80 26.99
C ALA A 140 -17.15 4.60 25.78
N GLY A 141 -17.66 3.91 24.76
CA GLY A 141 -18.16 4.48 23.52
C GLY A 141 -17.81 3.60 22.31
N GLY A 142 -18.33 3.96 21.15
CA GLY A 142 -18.03 3.28 19.90
C GLY A 142 -17.71 4.32 18.82
N ALA A 143 -16.76 4.00 17.97
CA ALA A 143 -16.40 4.87 16.85
C ALA A 143 -15.91 4.07 15.65
N VAL A 144 -16.01 4.69 14.47
CA VAL A 144 -15.26 4.29 13.28
C VAL A 144 -13.93 5.01 13.35
N ASN A 145 -12.85 4.25 13.32
CA ASN A 145 -11.51 4.81 13.16
C ASN A 145 -11.09 4.72 11.69
N THR A 146 -10.79 5.86 11.08
CA THR A 146 -10.35 5.97 9.69
C THR A 146 -8.94 6.55 9.66
N THR A 147 -8.03 5.87 8.93
CA THR A 147 -6.66 6.36 8.72
C THR A 147 -6.63 7.57 7.80
N GLY A 148 -5.51 8.28 7.76
CA GLY A 148 -5.13 9.06 6.59
C GLY A 148 -4.91 8.16 5.36
N GLU A 149 -4.67 8.76 4.22
CA GLU A 149 -4.41 8.04 2.98
C GLU A 149 -3.08 7.29 3.03
N LEU A 150 -3.05 6.06 2.49
CA LEU A 150 -1.80 5.37 2.22
C LEU A 150 -1.26 5.83 0.86
N THR A 151 -0.10 6.44 0.87
CA THR A 151 0.63 6.84 -0.34
C THR A 151 1.86 5.98 -0.56
N SER A 152 2.25 5.80 -1.83
CA SER A 152 3.42 5.03 -2.22
C SER A 152 3.91 5.42 -3.62
N SER A 153 5.01 4.79 -4.09
CA SER A 153 5.46 4.91 -5.48
C SER A 153 4.44 4.44 -6.51
N ALA A 154 3.47 3.62 -6.10
CA ALA A 154 2.38 3.13 -6.96
C ALA A 154 1.17 4.05 -6.98
N GLY A 155 1.16 5.12 -6.19
CA GLY A 155 0.08 6.09 -6.07
C GLY A 155 -0.60 6.06 -4.71
N ASN A 156 -1.82 6.59 -4.66
CA ASN A 156 -2.64 6.70 -3.47
C ASN A 156 -3.60 5.49 -3.40
N SER A 157 -3.59 4.81 -2.26
CA SER A 157 -4.43 3.64 -1.96
C SER A 157 -5.74 4.00 -1.22
N GLY A 158 -5.94 5.29 -0.92
CA GLY A 158 -7.06 5.73 -0.11
C GLY A 158 -6.85 5.48 1.39
N THR A 159 -7.94 5.49 2.13
CA THR A 159 -7.98 5.32 3.59
C THR A 159 -8.47 3.91 3.96
N ALA A 160 -8.14 3.44 5.15
CA ALA A 160 -8.68 2.23 5.75
C ALA A 160 -9.50 2.56 6.99
N SER A 161 -10.62 1.86 7.20
CA SER A 161 -11.54 2.11 8.33
C SER A 161 -11.90 0.82 9.05
N ALA A 162 -12.04 0.92 10.36
CA ALA A 162 -12.57 -0.15 11.20
C ALA A 162 -13.41 0.43 12.33
N THR A 163 -14.45 -0.30 12.75
CA THR A 163 -15.29 0.06 13.88
C THR A 163 -14.83 -0.69 15.12
N HIS A 164 -14.90 -0.05 16.28
CA HIS A 164 -14.77 -0.67 17.60
C HIS A 164 -15.89 -0.21 18.51
N THR A 165 -16.20 -1.00 19.49
CA THR A 165 -17.16 -0.67 20.56
C THR A 165 -16.51 -0.90 21.91
N VAL A 166 -16.65 0.04 22.85
CA VAL A 166 -16.16 -0.07 24.22
C VAL A 166 -17.35 0.04 25.17
N ASN A 167 -17.61 -1.03 25.93
CA ASN A 167 -18.70 -1.15 26.91
C ASN A 167 -18.22 -0.80 28.31
#